data_6fca679072115d3168d12838dd26f85c
#
_entry.id   6fca679072115d3168d12838dd26f85c
#
_cell.length_a   1.000
_cell.length_b   1.000
_cell.length_c   1.000
_cell.angle_alpha   90.00
_cell.angle_beta   90.00
_cell.angle_gamma   90.00
#
_symmetry.space_group_name_H-M   'P 1'
#
loop_
_entity.id
_entity.type
_entity.pdbx_description
1 polymer ?
#
loop_
_entity_poly.entity_id
_entity_poly.type
_entity_poly.pdbx_seq_one_letter_code
_entity_poly.pdbx_strand_id
1 'polypeptide(L)'
;MILYGLRDLIGEKALNTALREFRDSFALKENPPFAGSDDLYRFIQKHTPDSLNYYLTDTWEKITLYDNRFLSASAKDAGNGYYDVNINFSAKKFYADSTGKESVAAMNDYIDIGIFAAESKNKEGCKQTNPLYLQ
;
A
#
# COMPACT_ATOMS: atom_id res chain seq x y z
N MET A 1 -8.46 -5.87 -0.25
CA MET A 1 -7.60 -4.64 -0.33
C MET A 1 -6.12 -4.95 -0.32
N ILE A 2 -5.63 -5.93 0.44
CA ILE A 2 -4.19 -6.31 0.53
C ILE A 2 -3.54 -6.53 -0.84
N LEU A 3 -4.19 -7.33 -1.72
CA LEU A 3 -3.63 -7.63 -3.04
C LEU A 3 -3.57 -6.42 -3.98
N TYR A 4 -4.44 -5.41 -3.81
CA TYR A 4 -4.35 -4.18 -4.60
C TYR A 4 -3.14 -3.34 -4.22
N GLY A 5 -2.89 -3.15 -2.92
CA GLY A 5 -1.68 -2.46 -2.47
C GLY A 5 -0.40 -3.21 -2.87
N LEU A 6 -0.42 -4.55 -2.77
CA LEU A 6 0.71 -5.35 -3.22
C LEU A 6 0.95 -5.22 -4.74
N ARG A 7 -0.13 -5.19 -5.55
CA ARG A 7 -0.02 -4.95 -7.00
C ARG A 7 0.69 -3.63 -7.31
N ASP A 8 0.38 -2.59 -6.55
CA ASP A 8 0.99 -1.27 -6.76
C ASP A 8 2.49 -1.28 -6.39
N LEU A 9 2.89 -2.11 -5.42
CA LEU A 9 4.28 -2.25 -4.98
C LEU A 9 5.12 -3.16 -5.90
N ILE A 10 4.63 -4.34 -6.28
CA ILE A 10 5.40 -5.35 -7.05
C ILE A 10 5.04 -5.37 -8.53
N GLY A 11 3.99 -4.68 -8.92
CA GLY A 11 3.45 -4.65 -10.28
C GLY A 11 2.45 -5.78 -10.57
N GLU A 12 1.54 -5.51 -11.48
CA GLU A 12 0.47 -6.44 -11.87
C GLU A 12 0.99 -7.77 -12.42
N LYS A 13 2.07 -7.72 -13.22
CA LYS A 13 2.65 -8.91 -13.84
C LYS A 13 3.18 -9.90 -12.81
N ALA A 14 3.90 -9.44 -11.80
CA ALA A 14 4.46 -10.29 -10.75
C ALA A 14 3.34 -10.93 -9.91
N LEU A 15 2.36 -10.13 -9.48
CA LEU A 15 1.22 -10.63 -8.74
C LEU A 15 0.41 -11.67 -9.53
N ASN A 16 0.09 -11.37 -10.80
CA ASN A 16 -0.67 -12.30 -11.64
C ASN A 16 0.11 -13.59 -11.93
N THR A 17 1.44 -13.53 -11.97
CA THR A 17 2.28 -14.73 -12.12
C THR A 17 2.19 -15.59 -10.86
N ALA A 18 2.31 -14.99 -9.67
CA ALA A 18 2.18 -15.70 -8.39
C ALA A 18 0.81 -16.39 -8.27
N LEU A 19 -0.27 -15.66 -8.58
CA LEU A 19 -1.63 -16.20 -8.53
C LEU A 19 -1.85 -17.34 -9.55
N ARG A 20 -1.25 -17.25 -10.73
CA ARG A 20 -1.31 -18.31 -11.75
C ARG A 20 -0.56 -19.55 -11.28
N GLU A 21 0.67 -19.41 -10.77
CA GLU A 21 1.45 -20.53 -10.25
C GLU A 21 0.72 -21.22 -9.10
N PHE A 22 0.12 -20.46 -8.19
CA PHE A 22 -0.71 -21.00 -7.12
C PHE A 22 -1.89 -21.80 -7.67
N ARG A 23 -2.67 -21.22 -8.58
CA ARG A 23 -3.79 -21.89 -9.24
C ARG A 23 -3.35 -23.18 -9.90
N ASP A 24 -2.30 -23.14 -10.70
CA ASP A 24 -1.85 -24.29 -11.50
C ASP A 24 -1.29 -25.42 -10.61
N SER A 25 -0.75 -25.05 -9.43
CA SER A 25 -0.28 -26.02 -8.44
C SER A 25 -1.40 -26.80 -7.73
N PHE A 26 -2.59 -26.20 -7.62
CA PHE A 26 -3.70 -26.76 -6.86
C PHE A 26 -4.96 -27.02 -7.68
N ALA A 27 -5.02 -26.57 -8.93
CA ALA A 27 -6.18 -26.81 -9.80
C ALA A 27 -6.43 -28.30 -10.00
N LEU A 28 -7.71 -28.68 -9.93
CA LEU A 28 -8.19 -30.04 -10.19
C LEU A 28 -7.59 -31.13 -9.27
N LYS A 29 -7.05 -30.77 -8.12
CA LYS A 29 -6.63 -31.75 -7.12
C LYS A 29 -7.83 -32.27 -6.35
N GLU A 30 -8.08 -33.57 -6.50
CA GLU A 30 -9.17 -34.28 -5.81
C GLU A 30 -8.74 -34.81 -4.43
N ASN A 31 -7.43 -34.92 -4.20
CA ASN A 31 -6.85 -35.47 -2.97
C ASN A 31 -6.00 -34.43 -2.21
N PRO A 32 -5.92 -34.54 -0.87
CA PRO A 32 -5.02 -33.70 -0.06
C PRO A 32 -3.55 -33.79 -0.51
N PRO A 33 -2.74 -32.73 -0.24
CA PRO A 33 -3.12 -31.51 0.48
C PRO A 33 -3.91 -30.53 -0.39
N PHE A 34 -4.98 -29.96 0.19
CA PHE A 34 -5.72 -28.86 -0.42
C PHE A 34 -5.02 -27.53 -0.17
N ALA A 35 -5.27 -26.54 -1.06
CA ALA A 35 -4.69 -25.22 -0.94
C ALA A 35 -5.15 -24.52 0.35
N GLY A 36 -4.19 -23.96 1.08
CA GLY A 36 -4.41 -23.10 2.24
C GLY A 36 -3.97 -21.66 1.99
N SER A 37 -4.24 -20.76 2.96
CA SER A 37 -3.78 -19.38 2.93
C SER A 37 -2.25 -19.27 2.95
N ASP A 38 -1.59 -20.17 3.68
CA ASP A 38 -0.14 -20.23 3.77
C ASP A 38 0.52 -20.60 2.43
N ASP A 39 -0.15 -21.45 1.65
CA ASP A 39 0.34 -21.78 0.31
C ASP A 39 0.26 -20.55 -0.60
N LEU A 40 -0.87 -19.84 -0.60
CA LEU A 40 -1.02 -18.60 -1.35
C LEU A 40 0.04 -17.57 -0.93
N TYR A 41 0.26 -17.41 0.39
CA TYR A 41 1.30 -16.52 0.92
C TYR A 41 2.68 -16.85 0.34
N ARG A 42 3.09 -18.13 0.35
CA ARG A 42 4.38 -18.58 -0.18
C ARG A 42 4.55 -18.27 -1.68
N PHE A 43 3.50 -18.47 -2.47
CA PHE A 43 3.56 -18.14 -3.90
C PHE A 43 3.70 -16.64 -4.14
N ILE A 44 3.01 -15.81 -3.37
CA ILE A 44 3.13 -14.36 -3.44
C ILE A 44 4.53 -13.92 -2.98
N GLN A 45 5.02 -14.45 -1.87
CA GLN A 45 6.33 -14.13 -1.31
C GLN A 45 7.46 -14.43 -2.30
N LYS A 46 7.40 -15.54 -3.02
CA LYS A 46 8.38 -15.92 -4.05
C LYS A 46 8.54 -14.85 -5.14
N HIS A 47 7.48 -14.10 -5.43
CA HIS A 47 7.47 -13.05 -6.45
C HIS A 47 7.57 -11.64 -5.87
N THR A 48 7.73 -11.52 -4.56
CA THR A 48 7.90 -10.25 -3.85
C THR A 48 9.39 -10.02 -3.56
N PRO A 49 9.96 -8.88 -3.97
CA PRO A 49 11.33 -8.52 -3.59
C PRO A 49 11.52 -8.48 -2.07
N ASP A 50 12.70 -8.88 -1.58
CA ASP A 50 12.99 -8.91 -0.14
C ASP A 50 12.76 -7.57 0.56
N SER A 51 13.03 -6.47 -0.14
CA SER A 51 12.79 -5.11 0.37
C SER A 51 11.32 -4.80 0.65
N LEU A 52 10.38 -5.56 0.09
CA LEU A 52 8.93 -5.40 0.23
C LEU A 52 8.29 -6.51 1.07
N ASN A 53 9.08 -7.45 1.61
CA ASN A 53 8.56 -8.51 2.48
C ASN A 53 7.89 -7.97 3.75
N TYR A 54 8.28 -6.77 4.22
CA TYR A 54 7.60 -6.12 5.34
C TYR A 54 6.10 -5.94 5.10
N TYR A 55 5.70 -5.65 3.85
CA TYR A 55 4.30 -5.48 3.49
C TYR A 55 3.49 -6.76 3.70
N LEU A 56 4.07 -7.91 3.33
CA LEU A 56 3.43 -9.22 3.54
C LEU A 56 3.33 -9.54 5.04
N THR A 57 4.40 -9.31 5.80
CA THR A 57 4.39 -9.50 7.25
C THR A 57 3.35 -8.61 7.93
N ASP A 58 3.30 -7.34 7.57
CA ASP A 58 2.40 -6.36 8.17
C ASP A 58 0.92 -6.59 7.83
N THR A 59 0.64 -7.14 6.65
CA THR A 59 -0.74 -7.31 6.18
C THR A 59 -1.28 -8.72 6.35
N TRP A 60 -0.41 -9.73 6.52
CA TRP A 60 -0.81 -11.15 6.59
C TRP A 60 -0.50 -11.80 7.93
N GLU A 61 0.68 -11.51 8.52
CA GLU A 61 1.15 -12.20 9.72
C GLU A 61 0.89 -11.42 11.02
N LYS A 62 0.79 -10.08 10.93
CA LYS A 62 0.68 -9.19 12.10
C LYS A 62 -0.63 -8.43 12.11
N ILE A 63 -1.10 -8.12 13.31
CA ILE A 63 -2.13 -7.11 13.51
C ILE A 63 -1.41 -5.76 13.54
N THR A 64 -1.41 -5.07 12.40
CA THR A 64 -0.65 -3.84 12.20
C THR A 64 -1.58 -2.63 12.25
N LEU A 65 -1.22 -1.66 13.07
CA LEU A 65 -1.93 -0.40 13.24
C LEU A 65 -1.03 0.75 12.82
N TYR A 66 -1.59 1.73 12.12
CA TYR A 66 -0.88 2.93 11.67
C TYR A 66 -1.50 4.18 12.31
N ASP A 67 -0.65 5.04 12.86
CA ASP A 67 -1.01 6.40 13.29
C ASP A 67 -0.31 7.41 12.36
N ASN A 68 -0.97 7.72 11.26
CA ASN A 68 -0.48 8.63 10.23
C ASN A 68 -1.21 9.97 10.34
N ARG A 69 -0.47 11.06 10.57
CA ARG A 69 -1.04 12.40 10.82
C ARG A 69 -0.34 13.44 9.98
N PHE A 70 -1.12 14.24 9.26
CA PHE A 70 -0.65 15.50 8.71
C PHE A 70 -0.62 16.55 9.84
N LEU A 71 0.56 17.12 10.09
CA LEU A 71 0.74 18.16 11.11
C LEU A 71 0.58 19.55 10.52
N SER A 72 1.16 19.78 9.34
CA SER A 72 1.00 21.01 8.58
C SER A 72 1.33 20.79 7.12
N ALA A 73 0.75 21.61 6.26
CA ALA A 73 1.13 21.71 4.85
C ALA A 73 1.11 23.16 4.41
N SER A 74 2.07 23.57 3.59
CA SER A 74 2.11 24.88 2.99
C SER A 74 2.55 24.79 1.55
N ALA A 75 1.97 25.61 0.68
CA ALA A 75 2.36 25.74 -0.71
C ALA A 75 2.81 27.18 -0.99
N LYS A 76 3.93 27.32 -1.68
CA LYS A 76 4.46 28.61 -2.13
C LYS A 76 4.58 28.57 -3.65
N ASP A 77 4.10 29.61 -4.31
CA ASP A 77 4.25 29.76 -5.75
C ASP A 77 5.74 29.94 -6.09
N ALA A 78 6.28 29.02 -6.90
CA ALA A 78 7.66 29.05 -7.41
C ALA A 78 7.75 29.73 -8.80
N GLY A 79 6.62 30.16 -9.36
CA GLY A 79 6.52 30.76 -10.68
C GLY A 79 6.36 29.72 -11.81
N ASN A 80 5.97 30.20 -12.98
CA ASN A 80 5.76 29.35 -14.18
C ASN A 80 4.75 28.20 -13.99
N GLY A 81 3.81 28.33 -13.03
CA GLY A 81 2.82 27.29 -12.75
C GLY A 81 3.31 26.17 -11.83
N TYR A 82 4.48 26.31 -11.23
CA TYR A 82 5.04 25.39 -10.25
C TYR A 82 4.83 25.90 -8.82
N TYR A 83 4.70 24.96 -7.89
CA TYR A 83 4.56 25.24 -6.46
C TYR A 83 5.53 24.42 -5.64
N ASP A 84 6.21 25.07 -4.69
CA ASP A 84 6.97 24.40 -3.65
C ASP A 84 5.99 24.00 -2.53
N VAL A 85 5.86 22.70 -2.29
CA VAL A 85 4.96 22.19 -1.26
C VAL A 85 5.77 21.61 -0.10
N ASN A 86 5.60 22.18 1.08
CA ASN A 86 6.19 21.69 2.32
C ASN A 86 5.12 20.97 3.13
N ILE A 87 5.38 19.71 3.47
CA ILE A 87 4.47 18.86 4.24
C ILE A 87 5.21 18.41 5.50
N ASN A 88 4.58 18.63 6.66
CA ASN A 88 5.02 18.06 7.93
C ASN A 88 4.08 16.91 8.27
N PHE A 89 4.63 15.70 8.30
CA PHE A 89 3.89 14.47 8.44
C PHE A 89 4.50 13.60 9.54
N SER A 90 3.66 12.99 10.36
CA SER A 90 4.06 12.02 11.37
C SER A 90 3.48 10.66 11.02
N ALA A 91 4.32 9.64 10.93
CA ALA A 91 3.91 8.26 10.71
C ALA A 91 4.43 7.38 11.84
N LYS A 92 3.58 6.56 12.41
CA LYS A 92 3.92 5.58 13.43
C LYS A 92 3.24 4.26 13.12
N LYS A 93 3.95 3.17 13.36
CA LYS A 93 3.46 1.81 13.21
C LYS A 93 3.49 1.08 14.55
N PHE A 94 2.45 0.30 14.81
CA PHE A 94 2.32 -0.52 16.01
C PHE A 94 1.92 -1.92 15.61
N TYR A 95 2.42 -2.90 16.34
CA TYR A 95 1.90 -4.26 16.30
C TYR A 95 1.04 -4.51 17.52
N ALA A 96 -0.13 -5.08 17.33
CA ALA A 96 -0.99 -5.53 18.42
C ALA A 96 -0.90 -7.07 18.55
N ASP A 97 -0.97 -7.56 19.79
CA ASP A 97 -1.10 -8.98 20.05
C ASP A 97 -2.59 -9.39 20.11
N SER A 98 -2.85 -10.68 20.36
CA SER A 98 -4.21 -11.23 20.45
C SER A 98 -5.04 -10.67 21.63
N THR A 99 -4.40 -10.01 22.58
CA THR A 99 -5.06 -9.35 23.72
C THR A 99 -5.31 -7.86 23.47
N GLY A 100 -4.85 -7.33 22.32
CA GLY A 100 -4.95 -5.91 21.97
C GLY A 100 -3.84 -5.04 22.56
N LYS A 101 -2.79 -5.64 23.15
CA LYS A 101 -1.65 -4.89 23.66
C LYS A 101 -0.77 -4.46 22.50
N GLU A 102 -0.55 -3.15 22.37
CA GLU A 102 0.23 -2.53 21.33
C GLU A 102 1.72 -2.42 21.69
N SER A 103 2.58 -2.60 20.70
CA SER A 103 4.02 -2.36 20.77
C SER A 103 4.46 -1.54 19.57
N VAL A 104 5.38 -0.59 19.78
CA VAL A 104 5.93 0.24 18.69
C VAL A 104 6.74 -0.63 17.73
N ALA A 105 6.44 -0.52 16.44
CA ALA A 105 7.16 -1.19 15.36
C ALA A 105 8.05 -0.20 14.59
N ALA A 106 9.13 -0.71 13.98
CA ALA A 106 9.97 0.10 13.09
C ALA A 106 9.16 0.54 11.85
N MET A 107 9.28 1.82 11.49
CA MET A 107 8.61 2.41 10.35
C MET A 107 9.62 2.61 9.22
N ASN A 108 9.66 1.67 8.28
CA ASN A 108 10.46 1.73 7.05
C ASN A 108 9.58 1.48 5.81
N ASP A 109 8.34 1.93 5.87
CA ASP A 109 7.32 1.63 4.90
C ASP A 109 7.26 2.75 3.85
N TYR A 110 6.92 2.40 2.61
CA TYR A 110 6.57 3.40 1.60
C TYR A 110 5.22 4.00 1.92
N ILE A 111 5.13 5.33 1.87
CA ILE A 111 3.90 6.08 2.09
C ILE A 111 3.66 6.97 0.89
N ASP A 112 2.54 6.77 0.21
CA ASP A 112 2.12 7.62 -0.89
C ASP A 112 1.47 8.89 -0.34
N ILE A 113 1.94 10.05 -0.80
CA ILE A 113 1.38 11.35 -0.45
C ILE A 113 0.76 11.96 -1.71
N GLY A 114 -0.56 12.11 -1.70
CA GLY A 114 -1.30 12.77 -2.77
C GLY A 114 -1.43 14.28 -2.51
N ILE A 115 -1.08 15.10 -3.49
CA ILE A 115 -1.33 16.53 -3.49
C ILE A 115 -2.40 16.82 -4.53
N PHE A 116 -3.47 17.48 -4.12
CA PHE A 116 -4.58 17.81 -4.99
C PHE A 116 -4.74 19.34 -5.07
N ALA A 117 -4.94 19.85 -6.28
CA ALA A 117 -5.31 21.24 -6.45
C ALA A 117 -6.71 21.50 -5.85
N ALA A 118 -6.92 22.67 -5.28
CA ALA A 118 -8.25 23.07 -4.85
C ALA A 118 -9.22 23.05 -6.03
N GLU A 119 -10.45 22.55 -5.80
CA GLU A 119 -11.48 22.47 -6.84
C GLU A 119 -11.67 23.83 -7.52
N SER A 120 -11.33 23.94 -8.79
CA SER A 120 -11.81 25.05 -9.60
C SER A 120 -13.27 24.77 -9.93
N LYS A 121 -14.16 25.63 -9.46
CA LYS A 121 -15.58 25.58 -9.89
C LYS A 121 -15.64 25.99 -11.36
N ASN A 122 -15.60 25.01 -12.25
CA ASN A 122 -16.00 25.27 -13.63
C ASN A 122 -17.51 25.57 -13.66
N LYS A 123 -17.93 26.49 -14.53
CA LYS A 123 -19.28 26.99 -14.66
C LYS A 123 -20.36 25.90 -14.95
N GLU A 124 -19.98 24.64 -15.08
CA GLU A 124 -20.85 23.51 -15.42
C GLU A 124 -20.99 22.46 -14.29
N GLY A 125 -20.56 22.77 -13.07
CA GLY A 125 -20.88 21.93 -11.90
C GLY A 125 -20.19 20.56 -11.84
N CYS A 126 -19.27 20.24 -12.73
CA CYS A 126 -18.50 19.00 -12.69
C CYS A 126 -17.24 19.18 -11.85
N LYS A 127 -17.11 18.40 -10.79
CA LYS A 127 -15.92 18.38 -9.92
C LYS A 127 -14.80 17.59 -10.61
N GLN A 128 -13.80 18.28 -11.14
CA GLN A 128 -12.60 17.66 -11.65
C GLN A 128 -11.45 17.89 -10.67
N THR A 129 -11.07 16.87 -9.93
CA THR A 129 -9.84 16.82 -9.13
C THR A 129 -8.73 16.26 -10.00
N ASN A 130 -7.73 17.08 -10.34
CA ASN A 130 -6.52 16.61 -10.99
C ASN A 130 -5.50 16.26 -9.91
N PRO A 131 -5.09 14.99 -9.74
CA PRO A 131 -3.99 14.64 -8.85
C PRO A 131 -2.68 15.18 -9.44
N LEU A 132 -1.92 15.91 -8.61
CA LEU A 132 -0.53 16.28 -8.91
C LEU A 132 0.34 15.12 -8.40
N TYR A 133 0.93 14.37 -9.30
CA TYR A 133 1.91 13.32 -8.95
C TYR A 133 3.27 13.99 -8.72
N LEU A 134 3.88 13.74 -7.56
CA LEU A 134 5.30 13.97 -7.34
C LEU A 134 6.07 12.82 -8.00
N GLN A 135 6.96 13.15 -8.92
CA GLN A 135 7.97 12.22 -9.45
C GLN A 135 9.21 12.27 -8.57
#